data_0d20dc59b5c7d0cb565c9b903ba02e44
#
_entry.id   0d20dc59b5c7d0cb565c9b903ba02e44
#
_cell.length_a   1.000
_cell.length_b   1.000
_cell.length_c   1.000
_cell.angle_alpha   90.00
_cell.angle_beta   90.00
_cell.angle_gamma   90.00
#
_symmetry.space_group_name_H-M   'P 1'
#
loop_
_entity.id
_entity.type
_entity.pdbx_description
1 polymer ?
#
loop_
_entity_poly.entity_id
_entity_poly.type
_entity_poly.pdbx_seq_one_letter_code
_entity_poly.pdbx_strand_id
1 'polypeptide(L)'
;MILHCGNHKKFNMEIIMALDADVAFPSYDAPEKDLYELGEMPPFGYVPKQMYAWAIRRERHGEPEKAFQVEVVDTPLPLGNEVLVLVMAAGVNYNGVWAGLGVPISPFDGHNADYHIAGSDASGIVWAVGDKVRNWKVGDEVVIHCNQDDGDDEECNGGDPMYSTSQRIWGYETPDGSFAQFTSVQAQQLLPRPRHLSWEESACYTLTLATAYRMLFGHDPHELKPGQNVLVWGASGGLGSYAIQLVKAAGGNAIGVISDESKREFVLGLGAKGVINRNDFKCWGQLPTVNTSEYAEWFKEVRKFGKAIWDFTGKGN
;
A
#
# COMPACT_ATOMS: atom_id res chain seq x y z
N MET A 1 4.87 -10.98 -0.83
CA MET A 1 5.95 -11.15 -1.82
C MET A 1 6.39 -9.74 -2.18
N ILE A 2 7.57 -9.38 -1.86
CA ILE A 2 8.17 -8.08 -2.19
C ILE A 2 8.85 -8.29 -3.53
N LEU A 3 8.44 -7.54 -4.56
CA LEU A 3 9.15 -7.54 -5.83
C LEU A 3 10.41 -6.70 -5.64
N HIS A 4 11.54 -7.39 -5.51
CA HIS A 4 12.85 -6.76 -5.42
C HIS A 4 13.45 -6.71 -6.81
N CYS A 5 13.73 -5.52 -7.30
CA CYS A 5 14.44 -5.34 -8.55
C CYS A 5 15.93 -5.61 -8.32
N GLY A 6 16.33 -6.88 -8.32
CA GLY A 6 17.73 -7.23 -8.15
C GLY A 6 17.98 -8.73 -7.95
N ASN A 7 18.65 -9.34 -8.91
CA ASN A 7 19.18 -10.68 -8.80
C ASN A 7 20.42 -10.65 -7.88
N HIS A 8 20.64 -11.71 -7.07
CA HIS A 8 21.66 -11.95 -6.04
C HIS A 8 23.16 -11.70 -6.41
N LYS A 9 23.47 -10.67 -7.16
CA LYS A 9 24.80 -10.08 -7.08
C LYS A 9 24.69 -9.01 -5.99
N LYS A 10 25.44 -9.19 -4.90
CA LYS A 10 25.65 -8.18 -3.88
C LYS A 10 25.86 -6.84 -4.59
N PHE A 11 24.77 -6.08 -4.75
CA PHE A 11 24.89 -4.67 -5.00
C PHE A 11 25.70 -4.14 -3.84
N ASN A 12 26.76 -3.40 -4.12
CA ASN A 12 27.55 -2.76 -3.08
C ASN A 12 26.62 -1.76 -2.40
N MET A 13 25.85 -2.22 -1.42
CA MET A 13 24.97 -1.41 -0.58
C MET A 13 25.76 -0.26 0.09
N GLU A 14 27.09 -0.36 0.17
CA GLU A 14 27.97 0.69 0.65
C GLU A 14 27.90 1.97 -0.20
N ILE A 15 27.57 1.87 -1.50
CA ILE A 15 27.43 3.07 -2.37
C ILE A 15 26.12 3.82 -2.08
N ILE A 16 25.07 3.12 -1.68
CA ILE A 16 23.75 3.72 -1.42
C ILE A 16 23.62 4.19 0.04
N MET A 17 24.30 3.54 0.98
CA MET A 17 24.26 3.88 2.42
C MET A 17 25.15 5.09 2.81
N ALA A 18 25.99 5.61 1.90
CA ALA A 18 26.92 6.72 2.17
C ALA A 18 26.39 8.10 1.74
N LEU A 19 25.12 8.22 1.34
CA LEU A 19 24.56 9.48 0.88
C LEU A 19 24.11 10.36 2.06
N ASP A 20 25.05 11.09 2.64
CA ASP A 20 24.76 12.35 3.34
C ASP A 20 24.13 13.35 2.36
N ALA A 21 23.32 14.28 2.88
CA ALA A 21 22.46 15.19 2.11
C ALA A 21 23.15 16.06 1.02
N ASP A 22 24.49 16.02 0.94
CA ASP A 22 25.31 16.81 0.00
C ASP A 22 26.16 15.96 -0.96
N VAL A 23 25.98 14.64 -1.00
CA VAL A 23 26.75 13.78 -1.91
C VAL A 23 26.04 13.71 -3.26
N ALA A 24 26.64 14.36 -4.27
CA ALA A 24 26.27 14.12 -5.66
C ALA A 24 26.33 12.61 -5.95
N PHE A 25 25.28 12.05 -6.54
CA PHE A 25 25.33 10.68 -7.05
C PHE A 25 26.59 10.50 -7.89
N PRO A 26 27.39 9.43 -7.66
CA PRO A 26 28.54 9.19 -8.51
C PRO A 26 28.08 9.15 -9.96
N SER A 27 28.81 9.80 -10.86
CA SER A 27 28.58 9.68 -12.29
C SER A 27 28.72 8.19 -12.64
N TYR A 28 27.60 7.52 -12.82
CA TYR A 28 27.58 6.14 -13.23
C TYR A 28 27.77 6.14 -14.75
N ASP A 29 28.98 5.84 -15.22
CA ASP A 29 29.35 5.74 -16.63
C ASP A 29 28.75 4.49 -17.31
N ALA A 30 27.44 4.27 -17.14
CA ALA A 30 26.75 3.26 -17.91
C ALA A 30 26.42 3.81 -19.31
N PRO A 31 26.48 3.00 -20.38
CA PRO A 31 26.03 3.43 -21.68
C PRO A 31 24.54 3.68 -21.71
N GLU A 32 24.09 4.71 -22.42
CA GLU A 32 22.68 4.92 -22.69
C GLU A 32 22.12 3.78 -23.52
N LYS A 33 21.01 3.20 -23.09
CA LYS A 33 20.31 2.10 -23.75
C LYS A 33 18.82 2.38 -23.80
N ASP A 34 18.14 1.82 -24.80
CA ASP A 34 16.68 1.90 -24.87
C ASP A 34 15.98 1.02 -23.82
N LEU A 35 16.64 -0.03 -23.33
CA LEU A 35 16.14 -0.95 -22.30
C LEU A 35 17.31 -1.40 -21.40
N TYR A 36 17.11 -1.44 -20.10
CA TYR A 36 18.06 -1.93 -19.11
C TYR A 36 17.55 -3.24 -18.48
N GLU A 37 18.45 -4.21 -18.33
CA GLU A 37 18.10 -5.49 -17.70
C GLU A 37 17.69 -5.31 -16.24
N LEU A 38 16.96 -6.27 -15.70
CA LEU A 38 16.56 -6.28 -14.29
C LEU A 38 17.80 -6.24 -13.38
N GLY A 39 17.87 -5.23 -12.52
CA GLY A 39 19.00 -4.97 -11.64
C GLY A 39 20.13 -4.14 -12.27
N GLU A 40 20.01 -3.72 -13.50
CA GLU A 40 20.88 -2.74 -14.15
C GLU A 40 20.29 -1.34 -13.98
N MET A 41 21.11 -0.36 -13.62
CA MET A 41 20.68 1.03 -13.49
C MET A 41 21.08 1.85 -14.72
N PRO A 42 20.18 2.69 -15.24
CA PRO A 42 20.54 3.69 -16.27
C PRO A 42 21.51 4.73 -15.70
N PRO A 43 22.22 5.49 -16.57
CA PRO A 43 22.90 6.72 -16.15
C PRO A 43 21.95 7.65 -15.41
N PHE A 44 22.43 8.30 -14.37
CA PHE A 44 21.61 9.12 -13.47
C PHE A 44 20.79 10.18 -14.22
N GLY A 45 19.47 10.11 -14.11
CA GLY A 45 18.54 11.00 -14.80
C GLY A 45 18.26 10.64 -16.27
N TYR A 46 18.91 9.62 -16.81
CA TYR A 46 18.59 9.12 -18.15
C TYR A 46 17.33 8.25 -18.12
N VAL A 47 16.33 8.58 -18.91
CA VAL A 47 15.08 7.83 -19.02
C VAL A 47 15.16 6.91 -20.24
N PRO A 48 15.19 5.56 -20.06
CA PRO A 48 15.17 4.63 -21.18
C PRO A 48 13.82 4.68 -21.89
N LYS A 49 13.78 4.34 -23.18
CA LYS A 49 12.53 4.31 -23.95
C LYS A 49 11.59 3.21 -23.47
N GLN A 50 12.15 2.09 -22.99
CA GLN A 50 11.42 0.89 -22.59
C GLN A 50 11.88 0.43 -21.21
N MET A 51 10.98 -0.30 -20.54
CA MET A 51 11.21 -0.87 -19.23
C MET A 51 10.58 -2.25 -19.09
N TYR A 52 11.06 -3.05 -18.17
CA TYR A 52 10.38 -4.27 -17.73
C TYR A 52 9.29 -3.93 -16.72
N ALA A 53 8.12 -4.55 -16.90
CA ALA A 53 6.99 -4.47 -15.98
C ALA A 53 6.29 -5.81 -15.82
N TRP A 54 5.68 -6.04 -14.65
CA TRP A 54 4.70 -7.09 -14.45
C TRP A 54 3.35 -6.58 -14.94
N ALA A 55 3.00 -6.88 -16.18
CA ALA A 55 1.80 -6.41 -16.84
C ALA A 55 0.66 -7.44 -16.76
N ILE A 56 -0.55 -6.93 -16.62
CA ILE A 56 -1.80 -7.68 -16.78
C ILE A 56 -2.39 -7.29 -18.14
N ARG A 57 -3.04 -8.23 -18.81
CA ARG A 57 -3.85 -7.99 -20.00
C ARG A 57 -5.30 -8.37 -19.69
N ARG A 58 -6.28 -7.68 -20.30
CA ARG A 58 -7.71 -7.93 -20.05
C ARG A 58 -8.09 -9.40 -20.28
N GLU A 59 -7.57 -10.01 -21.32
CA GLU A 59 -7.81 -11.41 -21.68
C GLU A 59 -7.10 -12.42 -20.78
N ARG A 60 -6.17 -11.96 -19.91
CA ARG A 60 -5.44 -12.82 -18.97
C ARG A 60 -5.97 -12.75 -17.54
N HIS A 61 -7.08 -12.06 -17.28
CA HIS A 61 -7.67 -12.06 -15.95
C HIS A 61 -7.87 -13.48 -15.42
N GLY A 62 -7.46 -13.72 -14.19
CA GLY A 62 -7.50 -15.02 -13.53
C GLY A 62 -6.53 -15.08 -12.35
N GLU A 63 -6.07 -16.27 -12.00
CA GLU A 63 -5.12 -16.45 -10.91
C GLU A 63 -3.88 -15.58 -11.12
N PRO A 64 -3.44 -14.83 -10.10
CA PRO A 64 -2.37 -13.86 -10.22
C PRO A 64 -1.09 -14.40 -10.86
N GLU A 65 -0.73 -15.65 -10.58
CA GLU A 65 0.44 -16.34 -11.15
C GLU A 65 0.40 -16.45 -12.68
N LYS A 66 -0.79 -16.36 -13.27
CA LYS A 66 -0.98 -16.42 -14.72
C LYS A 66 -1.30 -15.06 -15.31
N ALA A 67 -2.02 -14.22 -14.55
CA ALA A 67 -2.43 -12.87 -14.99
C ALA A 67 -1.23 -11.94 -15.14
N PHE A 68 -0.32 -11.95 -14.16
CA PHE A 68 0.90 -11.17 -14.19
C PHE A 68 1.98 -11.84 -15.03
N GLN A 69 2.48 -11.12 -16.02
CA GLN A 69 3.62 -11.57 -16.83
C GLN A 69 4.62 -10.43 -16.99
N VAL A 70 5.91 -10.78 -17.02
CA VAL A 70 6.95 -9.79 -17.31
C VAL A 70 6.88 -9.46 -18.81
N GLU A 71 6.67 -8.19 -19.08
CA GLU A 71 6.63 -7.63 -20.45
C GLU A 71 7.57 -6.43 -20.56
N VAL A 72 8.02 -6.16 -21.78
CA VAL A 72 8.69 -4.91 -22.11
C VAL A 72 7.63 -3.93 -22.59
N VAL A 73 7.56 -2.78 -21.93
CA VAL A 73 6.59 -1.72 -22.21
C VAL A 73 7.32 -0.38 -22.33
N ASP A 74 6.65 0.61 -22.88
CA ASP A 74 7.23 1.95 -22.96
C ASP A 74 7.35 2.58 -21.57
N THR A 75 8.46 3.26 -21.30
CA THR A 75 8.65 4.01 -20.07
C THR A 75 7.78 5.26 -20.08
N PRO A 76 6.94 5.50 -19.05
CA PRO A 76 6.13 6.70 -19.00
C PRO A 76 7.00 7.95 -18.88
N LEU A 77 6.61 9.03 -19.53
CA LEU A 77 7.28 10.33 -19.43
C LEU A 77 6.47 11.25 -18.51
N PRO A 78 7.09 11.86 -17.49
CA PRO A 78 6.38 12.73 -16.59
C PRO A 78 6.01 14.05 -17.25
N LEU A 79 4.74 14.43 -17.22
CA LEU A 79 4.21 15.66 -17.79
C LEU A 79 3.67 16.59 -16.70
N GLY A 80 3.83 17.90 -16.89
CA GLY A 80 3.26 18.88 -15.98
C GLY A 80 3.74 18.71 -14.54
N ASN A 81 2.87 18.30 -13.62
CA ASN A 81 3.19 18.07 -12.21
C ASN A 81 3.54 16.61 -11.87
N GLU A 82 3.81 15.79 -12.87
CA GLU A 82 4.19 14.39 -12.66
C GLU A 82 5.69 14.22 -12.42
N VAL A 83 6.02 13.14 -11.73
CA VAL A 83 7.38 12.73 -11.40
C VAL A 83 7.58 11.29 -11.85
N LEU A 84 8.62 11.02 -12.59
CA LEU A 84 9.07 9.67 -12.88
C LEU A 84 9.93 9.17 -11.71
N VAL A 85 9.57 8.03 -11.16
CA VAL A 85 10.29 7.39 -10.05
C VAL A 85 10.89 6.07 -10.54
N LEU A 86 12.20 5.89 -10.35
CA LEU A 86 12.86 4.58 -10.43
C LEU A 86 12.45 3.79 -9.20
N VAL A 87 11.73 2.69 -9.38
CA VAL A 87 11.20 1.86 -8.29
C VAL A 87 12.30 0.99 -7.71
N MET A 88 12.67 1.24 -6.46
CA MET A 88 13.65 0.42 -5.72
C MET A 88 13.00 -0.77 -5.04
N ALA A 89 11.78 -0.59 -4.52
CA ALA A 89 10.95 -1.65 -3.98
C ALA A 89 9.47 -1.33 -4.18
N ALA A 90 8.65 -2.36 -4.36
CA ALA A 90 7.20 -2.27 -4.48
C ALA A 90 6.51 -3.14 -3.43
N GLY A 91 5.54 -2.56 -2.72
CA GLY A 91 4.72 -3.25 -1.73
C GLY A 91 3.56 -3.99 -2.38
N VAL A 92 3.30 -5.21 -1.92
CA VAL A 92 2.17 -6.02 -2.40
C VAL A 92 0.99 -5.84 -1.45
N ASN A 93 -0.10 -5.30 -2.00
CA ASN A 93 -1.38 -5.20 -1.33
C ASN A 93 -2.40 -6.16 -1.96
N TYR A 94 -3.49 -6.45 -1.25
CA TYR A 94 -4.51 -7.37 -1.74
C TYR A 94 -5.26 -6.86 -2.98
N ASN A 95 -5.26 -5.54 -3.22
CA ASN A 95 -5.77 -4.94 -4.45
C ASN A 95 -5.02 -5.46 -5.69
N GLY A 96 -3.72 -5.75 -5.59
CA GLY A 96 -2.97 -6.40 -6.68
C GLY A 96 -3.52 -7.79 -7.03
N VAL A 97 -3.97 -8.56 -6.03
CA VAL A 97 -4.64 -9.85 -6.28
C VAL A 97 -5.95 -9.63 -7.04
N TRP A 98 -6.77 -8.66 -6.62
CA TRP A 98 -8.01 -8.30 -7.31
C TRP A 98 -7.76 -7.81 -8.74
N ALA A 99 -6.70 -7.02 -8.95
CA ALA A 99 -6.32 -6.57 -10.29
C ALA A 99 -6.01 -7.76 -11.21
N GLY A 100 -5.27 -8.75 -10.73
CA GLY A 100 -4.99 -9.99 -11.48
C GLY A 100 -6.27 -10.76 -11.79
N LEU A 101 -7.14 -10.94 -10.81
CA LEU A 101 -8.41 -11.64 -10.95
C LEU A 101 -9.43 -10.89 -11.85
N GLY A 102 -9.34 -9.56 -11.94
CA GLY A 102 -10.31 -8.69 -12.62
C GLY A 102 -11.65 -8.60 -11.89
N VAL A 103 -11.67 -8.86 -10.56
CA VAL A 103 -12.87 -8.84 -9.72
C VAL A 103 -12.56 -8.17 -8.36
N PRO A 104 -13.54 -7.49 -7.72
CA PRO A 104 -14.94 -7.29 -8.15
C PRO A 104 -15.08 -6.28 -9.29
N ILE A 105 -14.07 -5.42 -9.53
CA ILE A 105 -14.01 -4.42 -10.60
C ILE A 105 -12.70 -4.63 -11.34
N SER A 106 -12.75 -4.69 -12.67
CA SER A 106 -11.54 -4.80 -13.49
C SER A 106 -10.78 -3.45 -13.48
N PRO A 107 -9.44 -3.44 -13.30
CA PRO A 107 -8.68 -2.22 -13.43
C PRO A 107 -8.83 -1.55 -14.81
N PHE A 108 -9.09 -2.33 -15.85
CA PHE A 108 -9.37 -1.82 -17.20
C PHE A 108 -10.69 -1.06 -17.34
N ASP A 109 -11.52 -1.02 -16.30
CA ASP A 109 -12.72 -0.18 -16.30
C ASP A 109 -12.37 1.27 -15.90
N GLY A 110 -11.19 1.49 -15.31
CA GLY A 110 -10.66 2.80 -14.94
C GLY A 110 -9.82 3.51 -16.02
N HIS A 111 -9.36 2.79 -17.05
CA HIS A 111 -8.52 3.33 -18.12
C HIS A 111 -8.63 2.55 -19.43
N ASN A 112 -8.11 3.15 -20.53
CA ASN A 112 -8.18 2.58 -21.89
C ASN A 112 -6.82 2.02 -22.40
N ALA A 113 -5.84 1.82 -21.52
CA ALA A 113 -4.56 1.25 -21.94
C ALA A 113 -4.70 -0.25 -22.27
N ASP A 114 -3.83 -0.74 -23.16
CA ASP A 114 -3.83 -2.14 -23.61
C ASP A 114 -3.31 -3.10 -22.53
N TYR A 115 -2.61 -2.58 -21.52
CA TYR A 115 -2.10 -3.32 -20.36
C TYR A 115 -2.34 -2.54 -19.09
N HIS A 116 -2.21 -3.22 -17.97
CA HIS A 116 -2.26 -2.62 -16.64
C HIS A 116 -1.07 -3.08 -15.81
N ILE A 117 -0.36 -2.13 -15.21
CA ILE A 117 0.70 -2.37 -14.23
C ILE A 117 0.10 -2.11 -12.86
N ALA A 118 -0.06 -3.16 -12.06
CA ALA A 118 -0.59 -3.04 -10.72
C ALA A 118 0.47 -2.55 -9.71
N GLY A 119 0.06 -2.41 -8.46
CA GLY A 119 0.90 -2.01 -7.34
C GLY A 119 0.71 -0.55 -6.96
N SER A 120 0.30 -0.34 -5.69
CA SER A 120 -0.12 0.96 -5.15
C SER A 120 0.72 1.40 -3.95
N ASP A 121 1.86 0.76 -3.74
CA ASP A 121 2.88 1.11 -2.75
C ASP A 121 4.27 0.98 -3.38
N ALA A 122 5.11 1.97 -3.18
CA ALA A 122 6.51 1.91 -3.61
C ALA A 122 7.41 2.84 -2.80
N SER A 123 8.69 2.49 -2.81
CA SER A 123 9.79 3.40 -2.49
C SER A 123 10.73 3.46 -3.69
N GLY A 124 11.31 4.63 -3.93
CA GLY A 124 12.16 4.81 -5.11
C GLY A 124 12.92 6.13 -5.11
N ILE A 125 13.53 6.39 -6.24
CA ILE A 125 14.35 7.58 -6.48
C ILE A 125 13.70 8.40 -7.59
N VAL A 126 13.50 9.69 -7.35
CA VAL A 126 13.05 10.62 -8.39
C VAL A 126 14.05 10.61 -9.55
N TRP A 127 13.59 10.21 -10.73
CA TRP A 127 14.44 10.00 -11.90
C TRP A 127 14.30 11.09 -12.96
N ALA A 128 13.09 11.60 -13.14
CA ALA A 128 12.79 12.77 -13.95
C ALA A 128 11.58 13.51 -13.36
N VAL A 129 11.45 14.80 -13.69
CA VAL A 129 10.36 15.65 -13.21
C VAL A 129 9.73 16.43 -14.36
N GLY A 130 8.42 16.58 -14.32
CA GLY A 130 7.67 17.44 -15.24
C GLY A 130 7.95 18.93 -15.00
N ASP A 131 7.61 19.75 -15.96
CA ASP A 131 7.96 21.19 -16.01
C ASP A 131 7.26 22.03 -14.93
N LYS A 132 6.19 21.54 -14.31
CA LYS A 132 5.46 22.21 -13.23
C LYS A 132 5.88 21.75 -11.82
N VAL A 133 6.68 20.70 -11.70
CA VAL A 133 7.17 20.20 -10.40
C VAL A 133 8.10 21.24 -9.76
N ARG A 134 7.89 21.52 -8.46
CA ARG A 134 8.69 22.51 -7.71
C ARG A 134 9.33 21.94 -6.44
N ASN A 135 8.75 20.90 -5.88
CA ASN A 135 9.11 20.39 -4.57
C ASN A 135 10.04 19.17 -4.62
N TRP A 136 10.26 18.61 -5.81
CA TRP A 136 11.07 17.42 -6.03
C TRP A 136 12.15 17.67 -7.07
N LYS A 137 13.27 17.01 -6.91
CA LYS A 137 14.39 17.03 -7.88
C LYS A 137 14.89 15.61 -8.11
N VAL A 138 15.55 15.40 -9.24
CA VAL A 138 16.22 14.14 -9.57
C VAL A 138 17.20 13.78 -8.45
N GLY A 139 17.10 12.54 -7.95
CA GLY A 139 17.89 12.00 -6.85
C GLY A 139 17.19 12.01 -5.49
N ASP A 140 16.06 12.66 -5.33
CA ASP A 140 15.32 12.61 -4.07
C ASP A 140 14.80 11.19 -3.83
N GLU A 141 14.98 10.70 -2.61
CA GLU A 141 14.46 9.40 -2.16
C GLU A 141 13.03 9.57 -1.65
N VAL A 142 12.11 8.78 -2.19
CA VAL A 142 10.68 8.96 -1.95
C VAL A 142 9.96 7.66 -1.63
N VAL A 143 8.80 7.81 -0.99
CA VAL A 143 7.73 6.81 -0.95
C VAL A 143 6.49 7.39 -1.62
N ILE A 144 5.64 6.53 -2.16
CA ILE A 144 4.49 6.93 -2.98
C ILE A 144 3.20 6.61 -2.25
N HIS A 145 2.32 7.59 -2.13
CA HIS A 145 0.93 7.41 -1.68
C HIS A 145 0.03 7.13 -2.88
N CYS A 146 -0.92 6.21 -2.72
CA CYS A 146 -1.71 5.70 -3.84
C CYS A 146 -2.82 6.64 -4.34
N ASN A 147 -3.25 7.63 -3.53
CA ASN A 147 -4.34 8.51 -3.92
C ASN A 147 -3.85 9.58 -4.90
N GLN A 148 -4.55 9.71 -6.02
CA GLN A 148 -4.33 10.82 -6.95
C GLN A 148 -5.67 11.46 -7.32
N ASP A 149 -5.62 12.74 -7.68
CA ASP A 149 -6.76 13.57 -8.07
C ASP A 149 -6.29 14.68 -9.00
N ASP A 150 -7.21 15.46 -9.59
CA ASP A 150 -6.86 16.57 -10.48
C ASP A 150 -6.68 17.91 -9.73
N GLY A 151 -6.97 17.96 -8.43
CA GLY A 151 -6.81 19.14 -7.60
C GLY A 151 -7.85 20.24 -7.85
N ASP A 152 -8.89 19.99 -8.63
CA ASP A 152 -9.75 21.05 -9.19
C ASP A 152 -11.10 21.21 -8.48
N ASP A 153 -11.49 20.31 -7.60
CA ASP A 153 -12.75 20.42 -6.85
C ASP A 153 -12.56 20.86 -5.39
N GLU A 154 -13.67 21.11 -4.68
CA GLU A 154 -13.65 21.56 -3.28
C GLU A 154 -13.09 20.49 -2.33
N GLU A 155 -13.26 19.22 -2.67
CA GLU A 155 -12.75 18.11 -1.86
C GLU A 155 -11.22 18.04 -1.89
N CYS A 156 -10.62 18.32 -3.05
CA CYS A 156 -9.16 18.43 -3.18
C CYS A 156 -8.60 19.72 -2.55
N ASN A 157 -9.41 20.77 -2.42
CA ASN A 157 -9.00 22.10 -1.97
C ASN A 157 -9.43 22.43 -0.53
N GLY A 158 -9.48 21.45 0.35
CA GLY A 158 -9.74 21.66 1.78
C GLY A 158 -10.84 20.78 2.36
N GLY A 159 -11.50 19.97 1.53
CA GLY A 159 -12.38 18.89 1.95
C GLY A 159 -11.59 17.58 2.17
N ASP A 160 -12.17 16.48 1.78
CA ASP A 160 -11.56 15.14 1.85
C ASP A 160 -11.33 14.60 0.43
N PRO A 161 -10.09 14.53 -0.06
CA PRO A 161 -9.78 14.09 -1.43
C PRO A 161 -10.32 12.70 -1.80
N MET A 162 -10.65 11.86 -0.81
CA MET A 162 -11.29 10.57 -1.07
C MET A 162 -12.73 10.68 -1.61
N TYR A 163 -13.37 11.86 -1.47
CA TYR A 163 -14.70 12.13 -2.03
C TYR A 163 -14.66 12.92 -3.34
N SER A 164 -13.48 13.31 -3.81
CA SER A 164 -13.33 13.92 -5.12
C SER A 164 -13.84 13.02 -6.23
N THR A 165 -14.54 13.58 -7.21
CA THR A 165 -14.99 12.84 -8.39
C THR A 165 -13.85 12.45 -9.32
N SER A 166 -12.73 13.14 -9.22
CA SER A 166 -11.49 12.87 -9.98
C SER A 166 -10.57 11.87 -9.29
N GLN A 167 -10.86 11.49 -8.03
CA GLN A 167 -10.03 10.56 -7.26
C GLN A 167 -9.84 9.23 -7.99
N ARG A 168 -8.60 8.76 -8.01
CA ARG A 168 -8.19 7.47 -8.58
C ARG A 168 -7.17 6.82 -7.65
N ILE A 169 -7.18 5.50 -7.65
CA ILE A 169 -6.15 4.70 -6.97
C ILE A 169 -5.05 4.38 -7.98
N TRP A 170 -3.89 4.99 -7.80
CA TRP A 170 -2.71 4.67 -8.58
C TRP A 170 -2.37 3.17 -8.49
N GLY A 171 -2.10 2.56 -9.66
CA GLY A 171 -1.80 1.13 -9.77
C GLY A 171 -3.02 0.21 -9.59
N TYR A 172 -4.25 0.77 -9.60
CA TYR A 172 -5.49 0.02 -9.72
C TYR A 172 -6.45 0.66 -10.75
N GLU A 173 -6.70 1.97 -10.64
CA GLU A 173 -7.58 2.71 -11.56
C GLU A 173 -6.78 3.50 -12.61
N THR A 174 -5.46 3.49 -12.49
CA THR A 174 -4.52 4.08 -13.46
C THR A 174 -3.65 2.98 -14.07
N PRO A 175 -3.18 3.12 -15.32
CA PRO A 175 -2.47 2.05 -16.03
C PRO A 175 -1.08 1.73 -15.47
N ASP A 176 -0.42 2.70 -14.83
CA ASP A 176 0.99 2.66 -14.43
C ASP A 176 1.12 2.55 -12.91
N GLY A 177 1.34 1.34 -12.39
CA GLY A 177 1.59 1.08 -10.97
C GLY A 177 3.05 0.82 -10.65
N SER A 178 3.30 0.30 -9.44
CA SER A 178 4.65 0.09 -8.92
C SER A 178 5.34 -1.19 -9.37
N PHE A 179 4.64 -2.11 -10.03
CA PHE A 179 5.24 -3.39 -10.43
C PHE A 179 6.02 -3.28 -11.75
N ALA A 180 6.86 -2.25 -11.86
CA ALA A 180 7.70 -1.93 -13.01
C ALA A 180 9.03 -1.33 -12.56
N GLN A 181 9.98 -1.16 -13.48
CA GLN A 181 11.24 -0.47 -13.19
C GLN A 181 11.02 1.02 -12.93
N PHE A 182 10.07 1.64 -13.64
CA PHE A 182 9.71 3.05 -13.48
C PHE A 182 8.19 3.19 -13.35
N THR A 183 7.77 4.24 -12.66
CA THR A 183 6.37 4.65 -12.59
C THR A 183 6.26 6.17 -12.63
N SER A 184 5.21 6.69 -13.29
CA SER A 184 4.88 8.12 -13.28
C SER A 184 3.75 8.37 -12.28
N VAL A 185 3.95 9.34 -11.39
CA VAL A 185 2.99 9.72 -10.35
C VAL A 185 2.93 11.24 -10.20
N GLN A 186 1.85 11.75 -9.64
CA GLN A 186 1.73 13.18 -9.34
C GLN A 186 2.69 13.57 -8.19
N ALA A 187 3.27 14.76 -8.28
CA ALA A 187 4.21 15.25 -7.27
C ALA A 187 3.65 15.29 -5.84
N GLN A 188 2.34 15.49 -5.67
CA GLN A 188 1.67 15.47 -4.38
C GLN A 188 1.51 14.07 -3.76
N GLN A 189 1.67 13.00 -4.54
CA GLN A 189 1.67 11.63 -4.03
C GLN A 189 2.97 11.25 -3.32
N LEU A 190 4.03 12.03 -3.50
CA LEU A 190 5.35 11.72 -2.99
C LEU A 190 5.56 12.26 -1.57
N LEU A 191 6.20 11.44 -0.74
CA LEU A 191 6.70 11.85 0.57
C LEU A 191 8.19 11.47 0.67
N PRO A 192 9.00 12.22 1.46
CA PRO A 192 10.39 11.85 1.70
C PRO A 192 10.47 10.43 2.30
N ARG A 193 11.35 9.58 1.78
CA ARG A 193 11.59 8.26 2.35
C ARG A 193 12.19 8.37 3.76
N PRO A 194 11.68 7.67 4.77
CA PRO A 194 12.32 7.58 6.08
C PRO A 194 13.68 6.85 5.96
N ARG A 195 14.77 7.57 6.19
CA ARG A 195 16.14 7.05 5.97
C ARG A 195 16.54 5.90 6.91
N HIS A 196 15.85 5.72 8.02
CA HIS A 196 16.10 4.62 8.97
C HIS A 196 15.43 3.29 8.54
N LEU A 197 14.60 3.31 7.49
CA LEU A 197 13.97 2.13 6.90
C LEU A 197 14.69 1.71 5.63
N SER A 198 14.73 0.41 5.35
CA SER A 198 15.18 -0.10 4.06
C SER A 198 14.22 0.33 2.93
N TRP A 199 14.59 0.06 1.68
CA TRP A 199 13.69 0.31 0.55
C TRP A 199 12.42 -0.54 0.64
N GLU A 200 12.58 -1.80 1.00
CA GLU A 200 11.49 -2.77 1.15
C GLU A 200 10.53 -2.37 2.29
N GLU A 201 11.07 -2.00 3.46
CA GLU A 201 10.27 -1.51 4.57
C GLU A 201 9.54 -0.22 4.20
N SER A 202 10.23 0.68 3.48
CA SER A 202 9.66 1.95 3.01
C SER A 202 8.53 1.75 1.99
N ALA A 203 8.56 0.66 1.19
CA ALA A 203 7.55 0.35 0.19
C ALA A 203 6.28 -0.33 0.76
N CYS A 204 6.21 -0.64 2.06
CA CYS A 204 5.17 -1.52 2.58
C CYS A 204 4.15 -0.82 3.48
N TYR A 205 4.18 0.50 3.64
CA TYR A 205 3.35 1.12 4.67
C TYR A 205 2.41 2.22 4.18
N THR A 206 2.72 2.95 3.12
CA THR A 206 2.01 4.18 2.77
C THR A 206 0.52 3.96 2.57
N LEU A 207 0.10 2.97 1.83
CA LEU A 207 -1.32 2.67 1.60
C LEU A 207 -2.02 2.27 2.89
N THR A 208 -1.50 1.25 3.57
CA THR A 208 -2.20 0.64 4.72
C THR A 208 -2.12 1.49 5.98
N LEU A 209 -1.01 2.20 6.20
CA LEU A 209 -0.87 3.14 7.32
C LEU A 209 -1.78 4.36 7.13
N ALA A 210 -1.78 4.97 5.94
CA ALA A 210 -2.63 6.14 5.66
C ALA A 210 -4.12 5.78 5.77
N THR A 211 -4.51 4.61 5.27
CA THR A 211 -5.89 4.12 5.40
C THR A 211 -6.27 3.89 6.87
N ALA A 212 -5.42 3.22 7.65
CA ALA A 212 -5.68 3.00 9.07
C ALA A 212 -5.73 4.32 9.85
N TYR A 213 -4.84 5.27 9.53
CA TYR A 213 -4.83 6.60 10.14
C TYR A 213 -6.14 7.35 9.86
N ARG A 214 -6.55 7.40 8.60
CA ARG A 214 -7.79 8.06 8.19
C ARG A 214 -9.02 7.45 8.86
N MET A 215 -9.09 6.12 8.97
CA MET A 215 -10.20 5.43 9.64
C MET A 215 -10.27 5.74 11.15
N LEU A 216 -9.13 5.98 11.80
CA LEU A 216 -9.07 6.19 13.24
C LEU A 216 -9.17 7.66 13.66
N PHE A 217 -8.77 8.60 12.78
CA PHE A 217 -8.60 10.02 13.14
C PHE A 217 -9.23 11.00 12.15
N GLY A 218 -9.68 10.54 10.99
CA GLY A 218 -10.06 11.42 9.88
C GLY A 218 -11.49 11.96 9.91
N HIS A 219 -12.38 11.46 10.78
CA HIS A 219 -13.81 11.77 10.70
C HIS A 219 -14.44 11.96 12.07
N ASP A 220 -14.87 13.19 12.37
CA ASP A 220 -15.72 13.44 13.52
C ASP A 220 -17.11 12.76 13.31
N PRO A 221 -17.66 12.04 14.31
CA PRO A 221 -17.21 11.87 15.70
C PRO A 221 -16.28 10.65 15.91
N HIS A 222 -15.78 10.01 14.86
CA HIS A 222 -15.01 8.76 14.94
C HIS A 222 -13.52 8.97 15.23
N GLU A 223 -13.14 10.15 15.68
CA GLU A 223 -11.77 10.40 16.12
C GLU A 223 -11.42 9.63 17.39
N LEU A 224 -10.39 8.79 17.31
CA LEU A 224 -9.90 8.03 18.44
C LEU A 224 -9.38 8.96 19.56
N LYS A 225 -9.87 8.76 20.77
CA LYS A 225 -9.42 9.47 21.97
C LYS A 225 -8.64 8.53 22.91
N PRO A 226 -7.70 9.06 23.72
CA PRO A 226 -7.00 8.25 24.73
C PRO A 226 -7.95 7.49 25.65
N GLY A 227 -7.60 6.24 25.98
CA GLY A 227 -8.39 5.37 26.84
C GLY A 227 -9.52 4.61 26.15
N GLN A 228 -9.88 4.96 24.91
CA GLN A 228 -10.92 4.24 24.17
C GLN A 228 -10.46 2.84 23.76
N ASN A 229 -11.43 1.94 23.61
CA ASN A 229 -11.21 0.57 23.17
C ASN A 229 -11.50 0.46 21.66
N VAL A 230 -10.61 -0.19 20.92
CA VAL A 230 -10.75 -0.43 19.48
C VAL A 230 -10.65 -1.92 19.21
N LEU A 231 -11.68 -2.50 18.63
CA LEU A 231 -11.66 -3.88 18.15
C LEU A 231 -11.09 -3.88 16.72
N VAL A 232 -9.92 -4.47 16.54
CA VAL A 232 -9.20 -4.50 15.26
C VAL A 232 -9.38 -5.87 14.62
N TRP A 233 -10.26 -5.95 13.63
CA TRP A 233 -10.49 -7.16 12.84
C TRP A 233 -9.38 -7.38 11.81
N GLY A 234 -8.94 -8.62 11.61
CA GLY A 234 -7.80 -8.91 10.75
C GLY A 234 -6.49 -8.32 11.27
N ALA A 235 -6.29 -8.38 12.59
CA ALA A 235 -5.25 -7.70 13.34
C ALA A 235 -3.80 -7.94 12.89
N SER A 236 -3.52 -9.06 12.21
CA SER A 236 -2.20 -9.43 11.69
C SER A 236 -1.99 -9.05 10.22
N GLY A 237 -2.99 -8.48 9.55
CA GLY A 237 -2.87 -7.99 8.18
C GLY A 237 -2.28 -6.58 8.11
N GLY A 238 -2.03 -6.07 6.91
CA GLY A 238 -1.43 -4.75 6.70
C GLY A 238 -2.17 -3.62 7.43
N LEU A 239 -3.49 -3.47 7.21
CA LEU A 239 -4.31 -2.47 7.91
C LEU A 239 -4.35 -2.69 9.43
N GLY A 240 -4.60 -3.94 9.86
CA GLY A 240 -4.76 -4.26 11.28
C GLY A 240 -3.49 -4.03 12.09
N SER A 241 -2.34 -4.36 11.55
CA SER A 241 -1.05 -4.17 12.23
C SER A 241 -0.73 -2.69 12.46
N TYR A 242 -1.01 -1.81 11.48
CA TYR A 242 -0.86 -0.37 11.67
C TYR A 242 -1.95 0.22 12.58
N ALA A 243 -3.19 -0.26 12.46
CA ALA A 243 -4.26 0.19 13.36
C ALA A 243 -3.90 -0.06 14.84
N ILE A 244 -3.36 -1.24 15.19
CA ILE A 244 -2.92 -1.55 16.56
C ILE A 244 -1.84 -0.57 17.03
N GLN A 245 -0.83 -0.33 16.21
CA GLN A 245 0.27 0.58 16.54
C GLN A 245 -0.23 2.02 16.72
N LEU A 246 -1.11 2.50 15.83
CA LEU A 246 -1.72 3.82 15.92
C LEU A 246 -2.59 3.97 17.16
N VAL A 247 -3.43 2.97 17.48
CA VAL A 247 -4.26 2.96 18.71
C VAL A 247 -3.39 3.05 19.94
N LYS A 248 -2.30 2.26 20.00
CA LYS A 248 -1.34 2.31 21.10
C LYS A 248 -0.67 3.68 21.20
N ALA A 249 -0.22 4.24 20.09
CA ALA A 249 0.44 5.56 20.06
C ALA A 249 -0.50 6.68 20.53
N ALA A 250 -1.80 6.57 20.23
CA ALA A 250 -2.83 7.51 20.67
C ALA A 250 -3.28 7.31 22.13
N GLY A 251 -2.70 6.33 22.85
CA GLY A 251 -3.10 6.02 24.23
C GLY A 251 -4.41 5.23 24.35
N GLY A 252 -4.90 4.62 23.26
CA GLY A 252 -6.06 3.74 23.25
C GLY A 252 -5.71 2.29 23.57
N ASN A 253 -6.73 1.43 23.63
CA ASN A 253 -6.61 0.01 23.89
C ASN A 253 -7.03 -0.78 22.64
N ALA A 254 -6.09 -1.37 21.91
CA ALA A 254 -6.38 -2.24 20.78
C ALA A 254 -6.66 -3.68 21.24
N ILE A 255 -7.75 -4.28 20.77
CA ILE A 255 -8.06 -5.69 20.92
C ILE A 255 -8.01 -6.31 19.52
N GLY A 256 -7.03 -7.18 19.28
CA GLY A 256 -6.84 -7.79 17.95
C GLY A 256 -7.70 -9.04 17.76
N VAL A 257 -8.39 -9.16 16.62
CA VAL A 257 -9.06 -10.38 16.21
C VAL A 257 -8.25 -11.08 15.14
N ILE A 258 -7.87 -12.33 15.39
CA ILE A 258 -7.08 -13.19 14.51
C ILE A 258 -7.87 -14.43 14.07
N SER A 259 -7.37 -15.11 13.03
CA SER A 259 -7.92 -16.37 12.53
C SER A 259 -7.00 -17.58 12.74
N ASP A 260 -5.81 -17.36 13.32
CA ASP A 260 -4.81 -18.39 13.56
C ASP A 260 -4.01 -18.03 14.80
N GLU A 261 -3.87 -18.99 15.70
CA GLU A 261 -3.20 -18.78 16.98
C GLU A 261 -1.73 -18.43 16.83
N SER A 262 -1.06 -18.89 15.77
CA SER A 262 0.33 -18.54 15.45
C SER A 262 0.58 -17.04 15.30
N LYS A 263 -0.47 -16.26 15.07
CA LYS A 263 -0.41 -14.79 14.90
C LYS A 263 -0.50 -14.00 16.22
N ARG A 264 -0.82 -14.68 17.33
CA ARG A 264 -1.07 -14.06 18.65
C ARG A 264 0.12 -13.23 19.12
N GLU A 265 1.30 -13.84 19.20
CA GLU A 265 2.50 -13.19 19.71
C GLU A 265 2.91 -11.99 18.84
N PHE A 266 2.76 -12.09 17.53
CA PHE A 266 3.00 -10.97 16.62
C PHE A 266 2.07 -9.80 16.96
N VAL A 267 0.76 -10.04 17.08
CA VAL A 267 -0.24 -9.00 17.37
C VAL A 267 -0.04 -8.37 18.74
N LEU A 268 0.30 -9.17 19.75
CA LEU A 268 0.66 -8.66 21.09
C LEU A 268 1.94 -7.82 21.04
N GLY A 269 2.95 -8.25 20.26
CA GLY A 269 4.21 -7.51 20.07
C GLY A 269 4.00 -6.12 19.47
N LEU A 270 3.00 -5.93 18.59
CA LEU A 270 2.61 -4.62 18.07
C LEU A 270 1.98 -3.70 19.13
N GLY A 271 1.55 -4.26 20.25
CA GLY A 271 1.01 -3.52 21.39
C GLY A 271 -0.49 -3.66 21.59
N ALA A 272 -1.10 -4.70 21.04
CA ALA A 272 -2.48 -5.05 21.40
C ALA A 272 -2.60 -5.38 22.88
N LYS A 273 -3.65 -4.88 23.54
CA LYS A 273 -3.99 -5.18 24.95
C LYS A 273 -4.49 -6.61 25.12
N GLY A 274 -5.10 -7.16 24.08
CA GLY A 274 -5.61 -8.52 24.05
C GLY A 274 -5.80 -9.03 22.63
N VAL A 275 -5.90 -10.35 22.50
CA VAL A 275 -6.09 -11.03 21.21
C VAL A 275 -7.18 -12.09 21.34
N ILE A 276 -8.14 -12.06 20.43
CA ILE A 276 -9.26 -13.00 20.32
C ILE A 276 -9.10 -13.79 19.02
N ASN A 277 -9.10 -15.13 19.14
CA ASN A 277 -9.14 -15.98 17.95
C ASN A 277 -10.60 -16.19 17.53
N ARG A 278 -10.96 -15.72 16.32
CA ARG A 278 -12.35 -15.86 15.83
C ARG A 278 -12.79 -17.31 15.66
N ASN A 279 -11.86 -18.25 15.50
CA ASN A 279 -12.17 -19.66 15.30
C ASN A 279 -12.68 -20.34 16.57
N ASP A 280 -12.56 -19.69 17.74
CA ASP A 280 -13.13 -20.17 19.00
C ASP A 280 -14.66 -19.95 19.07
N PHE A 281 -15.26 -19.29 18.09
CA PHE A 281 -16.67 -18.93 18.06
C PHE A 281 -17.34 -19.40 16.77
N LYS A 282 -18.61 -19.79 16.87
CA LYS A 282 -19.41 -20.31 15.73
C LYS A 282 -20.54 -19.35 15.35
N CYS A 283 -20.27 -18.06 15.32
CA CYS A 283 -21.26 -17.03 15.01
C CYS A 283 -20.99 -16.28 13.68
N TRP A 284 -20.14 -16.83 12.83
CA TRP A 284 -19.78 -16.23 11.55
C TRP A 284 -20.61 -16.82 10.40
N GLY A 285 -20.73 -16.07 9.30
CA GLY A 285 -21.48 -16.48 8.12
C GLY A 285 -22.86 -15.86 8.04
N GLN A 286 -23.78 -16.55 7.37
CA GLN A 286 -25.14 -16.06 7.16
C GLN A 286 -25.91 -16.02 8.48
N LEU A 287 -26.64 -14.91 8.71
CA LEU A 287 -27.51 -14.76 9.87
C LEU A 287 -28.68 -15.75 9.80
N PRO A 288 -28.88 -16.61 10.81
CA PRO A 288 -30.04 -17.48 10.86
C PRO A 288 -31.37 -16.71 10.96
N THR A 289 -32.45 -17.32 10.53
CA THR A 289 -33.80 -16.73 10.62
C THR A 289 -34.16 -16.45 12.09
N VAL A 290 -34.56 -15.22 12.37
CA VAL A 290 -34.96 -14.78 13.72
C VAL A 290 -36.10 -15.63 14.28
N ASN A 291 -36.09 -15.89 15.58
CA ASN A 291 -37.05 -16.72 16.31
C ASN A 291 -37.01 -18.23 15.98
N THR A 292 -35.91 -18.72 15.43
CA THR A 292 -35.65 -20.16 15.28
C THR A 292 -34.73 -20.69 16.39
N SER A 293 -34.68 -22.01 16.56
CA SER A 293 -33.71 -22.67 17.45
C SER A 293 -32.25 -22.41 16.98
N GLU A 294 -32.04 -22.37 15.68
CA GLU A 294 -30.75 -22.07 15.07
C GLU A 294 -30.28 -20.66 15.44
N TYR A 295 -31.18 -19.67 15.38
CA TYR A 295 -30.89 -18.31 15.83
C TYR A 295 -30.52 -18.27 17.31
N ALA A 296 -31.20 -19.03 18.16
CA ALA A 296 -30.92 -19.08 19.59
C ALA A 296 -29.51 -19.62 19.89
N GLU A 297 -29.08 -20.68 19.18
CA GLU A 297 -27.73 -21.22 19.32
C GLU A 297 -26.68 -20.26 18.77
N TRP A 298 -26.91 -19.67 17.61
CA TRP A 298 -26.04 -18.65 17.04
C TRP A 298 -25.87 -17.47 18.02
N PHE A 299 -26.95 -17.00 18.63
CA PHE A 299 -26.92 -15.88 19.57
C PHE A 299 -26.15 -16.21 20.88
N LYS A 300 -26.12 -17.47 21.31
CA LYS A 300 -25.24 -17.90 22.42
C LYS A 300 -23.77 -17.70 22.06
N GLU A 301 -23.37 -18.05 20.83
CA GLU A 301 -21.99 -17.86 20.37
C GLU A 301 -21.64 -16.37 20.25
N VAL A 302 -22.55 -15.53 19.73
CA VAL A 302 -22.39 -14.06 19.72
C VAL A 302 -22.12 -13.50 21.11
N ARG A 303 -22.88 -13.99 22.12
CA ARG A 303 -22.67 -13.58 23.54
C ARG A 303 -21.31 -14.01 24.06
N LYS A 304 -20.81 -15.19 23.66
CA LYS A 304 -19.46 -15.63 24.06
C LYS A 304 -18.40 -14.72 23.47
N PHE A 305 -18.53 -14.34 22.20
CA PHE A 305 -17.61 -13.40 21.57
C PHE A 305 -17.67 -12.02 22.25
N GLY A 306 -18.87 -11.49 22.51
CA GLY A 306 -19.03 -10.25 23.26
C GLY A 306 -18.39 -10.30 24.65
N LYS A 307 -18.52 -11.46 25.37
CA LYS A 307 -17.85 -11.64 26.65
C LYS A 307 -16.32 -11.63 26.52
N ALA A 308 -15.77 -12.27 25.48
CA ALA A 308 -14.32 -12.23 25.23
C ALA A 308 -13.80 -10.80 24.99
N ILE A 309 -14.59 -9.93 24.37
CA ILE A 309 -14.26 -8.50 24.26
C ILE A 309 -14.27 -7.84 25.64
N TRP A 310 -15.31 -8.07 26.44
CA TRP A 310 -15.44 -7.49 27.79
C TRP A 310 -14.35 -7.95 28.78
N ASP A 311 -13.79 -9.13 28.61
CA ASP A 311 -12.68 -9.61 29.42
C ASP A 311 -11.43 -8.69 29.29
N PHE A 312 -11.29 -7.97 28.15
CA PHE A 312 -10.22 -6.99 27.93
C PHE A 312 -10.64 -5.52 28.16
N THR A 313 -11.91 -5.19 27.92
CA THR A 313 -12.38 -3.79 27.92
C THR A 313 -13.16 -3.42 29.18
N GLY A 314 -13.68 -4.40 29.91
CA GLY A 314 -14.65 -4.21 30.97
C GLY A 314 -16.09 -4.27 30.44
N LYS A 315 -17.01 -4.72 31.29
CA LYS A 315 -18.43 -4.88 30.94
C LYS A 315 -19.07 -3.50 30.73
N GLY A 316 -19.69 -3.30 29.58
CA GLY A 316 -20.41 -2.08 29.25
C GLY A 316 -19.55 -0.99 28.59
N ASN A 317 -18.32 -1.32 28.22
CA ASN A 317 -17.43 -0.43 27.46
C ASN A 317 -17.30 -0.91 26.02
#